data_c2a204bb660c6f1596edbc9234bb2a95
#
_entry.id   c2a204bb660c6f1596edbc9234bb2a95
#
_cell.length_a   1.000
_cell.length_b   1.000
_cell.length_c   1.000
_cell.angle_alpha   90.00
_cell.angle_beta   90.00
_cell.angle_gamma   90.00
#
_symmetry.space_group_name_H-M   'P 1'
#
loop_
_entity.id
_entity.type
_entity.pdbx_description
1 polymer ?
#
loop_
_entity_poly.entity_id
_entity_poly.type
_entity_poly.pdbx_seq_one_letter_code
_entity_poly.pdbx_strand_id
1 'polypeptide(L)'
;MRKIIYILIATLFIGANAYAQGCSEPASEDGVNVFGFLQAQYDYGFMEDGNTSTFGFNRARIGVMGSIPYDFSYYFLLETSPFKKDGPKAYLLDAFITYSRFPFLKVSVGSFKSPFGQELSTPCHSLYTINRSKFVNELTAPDRDMGLMLLGGSDTTLFQYSVAYMNGTGLLVEDADTYKDFVGRVIVHPMDWFQFAGSFRVGKSESTDETVSDPDERKRFGADFQIEKYGFLVQGEYIWAEDKGSYLVGGGCGEDPELVQGSVKREGLSIMALYNTPWNLQPVIKYENYNDNIDFAGNNNMEHITTIGFNYFFNEWTRLQVNYEYKAEWANEVDNDMLMVQLQVRF
;
A
#
# COMPACT_ATOMS: atom_id res chain seq x y z
N MET A 1 -0.98 -68.00 -31.96
CA MET A 1 -1.89 -67.17 -31.14
C MET A 1 -1.22 -66.59 -29.89
N ARG A 2 -0.43 -67.32 -29.07
CA ARG A 2 0.25 -66.75 -27.90
C ARG A 2 1.24 -65.60 -28.18
N LYS A 3 1.99 -65.63 -29.29
CA LYS A 3 2.95 -64.56 -29.64
C LYS A 3 2.29 -63.26 -30.12
N ILE A 4 1.08 -63.33 -30.65
CA ILE A 4 0.32 -62.14 -31.06
C ILE A 4 -0.26 -61.40 -29.87
N ILE A 5 -0.61 -62.14 -28.79
CA ILE A 5 -1.11 -61.54 -27.52
C ILE A 5 -0.01 -60.76 -26.81
N TYR A 6 1.23 -61.23 -26.83
CA TYR A 6 2.38 -60.50 -26.22
C TYR A 6 2.75 -59.23 -26.99
N ILE A 7 2.57 -59.20 -28.33
CA ILE A 7 2.79 -58.01 -29.14
C ILE A 7 1.66 -57.00 -28.89
N LEU A 8 0.41 -57.44 -28.75
CA LEU A 8 -0.71 -56.55 -28.42
C LEU A 8 -0.63 -55.96 -27.01
N ILE A 9 -0.08 -56.73 -26.02
CA ILE A 9 0.15 -56.25 -24.66
C ILE A 9 1.37 -55.28 -24.62
N ALA A 10 2.41 -55.52 -25.43
CA ALA A 10 3.56 -54.62 -25.52
C ALA A 10 3.22 -53.30 -26.23
N THR A 11 2.29 -53.29 -27.17
CA THR A 11 1.83 -52.03 -27.80
C THR A 11 0.86 -51.22 -26.94
N LEU A 12 0.24 -51.83 -25.92
CA LEU A 12 -0.60 -51.07 -24.95
C LEU A 12 0.25 -50.32 -23.91
N PHE A 13 1.53 -50.65 -23.75
CA PHE A 13 2.43 -49.94 -22.82
C PHE A 13 3.28 -48.83 -23.44
N ILE A 14 3.23 -48.60 -24.75
CA ILE A 14 4.02 -47.58 -25.44
C ILE A 14 3.17 -46.28 -25.73
N GLY A 15 2.00 -46.14 -25.16
CA GLY A 15 1.10 -45.06 -25.50
C GLY A 15 0.47 -44.27 -24.38
N ALA A 16 1.00 -44.36 -23.17
CA ALA A 16 0.51 -43.56 -22.05
C ALA A 16 1.62 -42.67 -21.47
N ASN A 17 2.15 -41.76 -22.29
CA ASN A 17 2.47 -40.48 -21.76
C ASN A 17 1.14 -39.78 -21.51
N ALA A 18 0.46 -40.15 -20.42
CA ALA A 18 -0.53 -39.31 -19.83
C ALA A 18 0.26 -38.08 -19.34
N TYR A 19 0.32 -37.08 -20.17
CA TYR A 19 0.47 -35.72 -19.67
C TYR A 19 -0.72 -35.54 -18.74
N ALA A 20 -0.46 -35.76 -17.44
CA ALA A 20 -1.31 -35.18 -16.45
C ALA A 20 -1.43 -33.72 -16.87
N GLN A 21 -2.62 -33.26 -17.20
CA GLN A 21 -2.96 -31.85 -17.28
C GLN A 21 -2.98 -31.30 -15.83
N GLY A 22 -1.88 -31.46 -15.13
CA GLY A 22 -1.53 -30.56 -14.06
C GLY A 22 -1.04 -29.28 -14.74
N CYS A 23 -1.31 -28.15 -14.17
CA CYS A 23 -0.81 -26.86 -14.62
C CYS A 23 0.69 -26.99 -14.87
N SER A 24 1.12 -27.28 -16.11
CA SER A 24 2.51 -27.19 -16.49
C SER A 24 2.80 -25.70 -16.53
N GLU A 25 3.54 -25.22 -15.55
CA GLU A 25 4.01 -23.84 -15.54
C GLU A 25 4.82 -23.62 -16.82
N PRO A 26 4.47 -22.61 -17.64
CA PRO A 26 5.29 -22.25 -18.78
C PRO A 26 6.67 -21.87 -18.25
N ALA A 27 7.73 -22.46 -18.76
CA ALA A 27 9.08 -22.11 -18.41
C ALA A 27 9.29 -20.62 -18.77
N SER A 28 9.54 -19.79 -17.75
CA SER A 28 9.94 -18.41 -17.96
C SER A 28 11.37 -18.39 -18.50
N GLU A 29 11.60 -17.73 -19.64
CA GLU A 29 12.95 -17.58 -20.22
C GLU A 29 13.84 -16.72 -19.30
N ASP A 30 13.25 -15.78 -18.53
CA ASP A 30 13.95 -14.86 -17.64
C ASP A 30 14.11 -15.39 -16.21
N GLY A 31 13.59 -16.59 -15.91
CA GLY A 31 13.62 -17.17 -14.58
C GLY A 31 12.66 -16.51 -13.59
N VAL A 32 12.66 -17.02 -12.37
CA VAL A 32 11.89 -16.50 -11.25
C VAL A 32 12.81 -15.63 -10.38
N ASN A 33 12.46 -14.36 -10.22
CA ASN A 33 13.17 -13.45 -9.32
C ASN A 33 12.50 -13.46 -7.95
N VAL A 34 13.23 -13.91 -6.93
CA VAL A 34 12.81 -13.80 -5.54
C VAL A 34 13.26 -12.45 -5.02
N PHE A 35 12.36 -11.74 -4.36
CA PHE A 35 12.65 -10.45 -3.75
C PHE A 35 11.96 -10.33 -2.39
N GLY A 36 12.44 -9.41 -1.58
CA GLY A 36 11.81 -9.21 -0.29
C GLY A 36 12.52 -8.16 0.55
N PHE A 37 11.99 -7.96 1.75
CA PHE A 37 12.62 -7.11 2.75
C PHE A 37 12.14 -7.44 4.15
N LEU A 38 13.03 -7.19 5.12
CA LEU A 38 12.76 -7.29 6.54
C LEU A 38 12.95 -5.92 7.19
N GLN A 39 12.03 -5.52 8.03
CA GLN A 39 12.05 -4.29 8.81
C GLN A 39 11.90 -4.64 10.29
N ALA A 40 13.02 -4.99 10.94
CA ALA A 40 13.07 -5.20 12.39
C ALA A 40 13.06 -3.83 13.07
N GLN A 41 12.18 -3.65 14.04
CA GLN A 41 11.89 -2.35 14.64
C GLN A 41 11.88 -2.46 16.16
N TYR A 42 12.33 -1.40 16.80
CA TYR A 42 12.16 -1.12 18.22
C TYR A 42 11.35 0.17 18.35
N ASP A 43 10.27 0.09 19.12
CA ASP A 43 9.38 1.21 19.42
C ASP A 43 9.45 1.54 20.90
N TYR A 44 9.52 2.81 21.21
CA TYR A 44 9.40 3.35 22.56
C TYR A 44 8.35 4.45 22.56
N GLY A 45 7.24 4.21 23.24
CA GLY A 45 6.13 5.15 23.39
C GLY A 45 6.21 5.88 24.73
N PHE A 46 6.11 7.20 24.64
CA PHE A 46 5.94 8.07 25.81
C PHE A 46 4.44 8.24 26.03
N MET A 47 3.88 7.49 27.00
CA MET A 47 2.44 7.44 27.22
C MET A 47 2.09 7.99 28.60
N GLU A 48 0.93 8.65 28.73
CA GLU A 48 0.44 9.23 29.98
C GLU A 48 0.34 8.19 31.10
N ASP A 49 -0.15 6.97 30.79
CA ASP A 49 -0.32 5.87 31.74
C ASP A 49 0.95 5.04 31.98
N GLY A 50 2.09 5.45 31.43
CA GLY A 50 3.38 4.80 31.54
C GLY A 50 3.98 4.37 30.21
N ASN A 51 5.28 4.58 30.08
CA ASN A 51 6.02 4.33 28.85
C ASN A 51 5.96 2.87 28.40
N THR A 52 5.90 2.66 27.10
CA THR A 52 5.91 1.33 26.48
C THR A 52 7.18 1.10 25.68
N SER A 53 7.62 -0.14 25.59
CA SER A 53 8.73 -0.49 24.72
C SER A 53 8.53 -1.89 24.12
N THR A 54 8.81 -2.04 22.82
CA THR A 54 8.63 -3.33 22.15
C THR A 54 9.60 -3.52 20.99
N PHE A 55 10.03 -4.76 20.80
CA PHE A 55 10.68 -5.19 19.57
C PHE A 55 9.67 -5.94 18.70
N GLY A 56 9.70 -5.67 17.40
CA GLY A 56 8.81 -6.34 16.45
C GLY A 56 9.32 -6.24 15.02
N PHE A 57 8.53 -6.75 14.12
CA PHE A 57 8.71 -6.50 12.69
C PHE A 57 7.61 -5.51 12.25
N ASN A 58 8.02 -4.36 11.73
CA ASN A 58 7.10 -3.47 11.05
C ASN A 58 6.56 -4.16 9.79
N ARG A 59 7.47 -4.75 9.01
CA ARG A 59 7.12 -5.57 7.84
C ARG A 59 8.16 -6.66 7.63
N ALA A 60 7.70 -7.84 7.21
CA ALA A 60 8.54 -8.95 6.78
C ALA A 60 7.90 -9.54 5.52
N ARG A 61 8.42 -9.19 4.35
CA ARG A 61 7.79 -9.52 3.07
C ARG A 61 8.71 -10.34 2.20
N ILE A 62 8.12 -11.32 1.54
CA ILE A 62 8.79 -12.13 0.53
C ILE A 62 7.86 -12.27 -0.67
N GLY A 63 8.42 -12.18 -1.86
CA GLY A 63 7.67 -12.28 -3.09
C GLY A 63 8.46 -12.89 -4.23
N VAL A 64 7.75 -13.18 -5.28
CA VAL A 64 8.30 -13.65 -6.54
C VAL A 64 7.73 -12.83 -7.68
N MET A 65 8.56 -12.52 -8.68
CA MET A 65 8.13 -11.88 -9.90
C MET A 65 8.90 -12.44 -11.09
N GLY A 66 8.32 -12.33 -12.27
CA GLY A 66 8.99 -12.76 -13.49
C GLY A 66 8.19 -12.40 -14.73
N SER A 67 8.86 -12.58 -15.87
CA SER A 67 8.26 -12.41 -17.18
C SER A 67 7.95 -13.78 -17.77
N ILE A 68 6.88 -13.85 -18.56
CA ILE A 68 6.53 -15.02 -19.37
C ILE A 68 6.45 -14.59 -20.83
N PRO A 69 6.69 -15.49 -21.79
CA PRO A 69 6.63 -15.17 -23.20
C PRO A 69 5.33 -14.45 -23.60
N TYR A 70 5.39 -13.66 -24.67
CA TYR A 70 4.27 -12.91 -25.25
C TYR A 70 3.77 -11.73 -24.39
N ASP A 71 4.70 -10.99 -23.79
CA ASP A 71 4.45 -9.70 -23.12
C ASP A 71 3.68 -9.79 -21.78
N PHE A 72 3.69 -10.93 -21.13
CA PHE A 72 3.11 -11.09 -19.80
C PHE A 72 4.17 -11.08 -18.72
N SER A 73 3.78 -10.60 -17.53
CA SER A 73 4.55 -10.72 -16.28
C SER A 73 3.62 -11.04 -15.13
N TYR A 74 4.20 -11.57 -14.07
CA TYR A 74 3.48 -11.87 -12.84
C TYR A 74 4.22 -11.26 -11.64
N TYR A 75 3.44 -10.97 -10.61
CA TYR A 75 3.92 -10.47 -9.33
C TYR A 75 3.13 -11.12 -8.20
N PHE A 76 3.84 -11.57 -7.18
CA PHE A 76 3.27 -12.21 -6.00
C PHE A 76 4.03 -11.77 -4.75
N LEU A 77 3.34 -11.33 -3.71
CA LEU A 77 3.93 -10.81 -2.47
C LEU A 77 3.15 -11.28 -1.25
N LEU A 78 3.86 -11.86 -0.29
CA LEU A 78 3.35 -12.24 1.02
C LEU A 78 3.82 -11.28 2.11
N GLU A 79 2.96 -11.00 3.08
CA GLU A 79 3.31 -10.40 4.36
C GLU A 79 3.40 -11.51 5.42
N THR A 80 4.51 -11.55 6.13
CA THR A 80 4.80 -12.57 7.15
C THR A 80 5.10 -11.99 8.53
N SER A 81 5.00 -10.65 8.71
CA SER A 81 5.30 -9.97 9.98
C SER A 81 4.38 -10.29 11.17
N PRO A 82 3.10 -10.69 10.99
CA PRO A 82 2.24 -10.99 12.11
C PRO A 82 2.59 -12.33 12.76
N PHE A 83 3.67 -12.39 13.54
CA PHE A 83 4.03 -13.55 14.37
C PHE A 83 3.26 -13.57 15.71
N LYS A 84 2.02 -13.09 15.73
CA LYS A 84 1.18 -13.10 16.94
C LYS A 84 0.58 -14.48 17.15
N LYS A 85 0.51 -14.91 18.43
CA LYS A 85 0.02 -16.23 18.82
C LYS A 85 -1.40 -16.52 18.31
N ASP A 86 -2.26 -15.49 18.25
CA ASP A 86 -3.66 -15.59 17.86
C ASP A 86 -4.01 -14.70 16.65
N GLY A 87 -3.00 -14.15 15.96
CA GLY A 87 -3.18 -13.29 14.79
C GLY A 87 -3.07 -14.03 13.45
N PRO A 88 -3.43 -13.39 12.35
CA PRO A 88 -3.20 -13.93 11.01
C PRO A 88 -1.71 -14.20 10.84
N LYS A 89 -1.38 -15.38 10.29
CA LYS A 89 0.00 -15.80 10.13
C LYS A 89 0.61 -15.09 8.90
N ALA A 90 0.80 -15.75 7.81
CA ALA A 90 1.17 -15.11 6.56
C ALA A 90 -0.09 -14.89 5.72
N TYR A 91 -0.13 -13.80 4.96
CA TYR A 91 -1.24 -13.52 4.06
C TYR A 91 -0.77 -12.88 2.75
N LEU A 92 -1.59 -13.07 1.72
CA LEU A 92 -1.33 -12.55 0.40
C LEU A 92 -1.61 -11.03 0.37
N LEU A 93 -0.58 -10.25 0.01
CA LEU A 93 -0.72 -8.81 -0.20
C LEU A 93 -1.04 -8.46 -1.64
N ASP A 94 -0.17 -8.88 -2.55
CA ASP A 94 -0.29 -8.57 -3.96
C ASP A 94 -0.16 -9.86 -4.78
N ALA A 95 -1.05 -10.07 -5.75
CA ALA A 95 -0.97 -11.15 -6.71
C ALA A 95 -1.67 -10.72 -7.99
N PHE A 96 -0.90 -10.40 -9.03
CA PHE A 96 -1.45 -9.91 -10.28
C PHE A 96 -0.62 -10.34 -11.49
N ILE A 97 -1.28 -10.35 -12.63
CA ILE A 97 -0.71 -10.60 -13.95
C ILE A 97 -0.80 -9.30 -14.73
N THR A 98 0.26 -8.94 -15.45
CA THR A 98 0.31 -7.74 -16.29
C THR A 98 0.61 -8.12 -17.73
N TYR A 99 -0.21 -7.64 -18.65
CA TYR A 99 0.07 -7.61 -20.08
C TYR A 99 0.69 -6.26 -20.44
N SER A 100 1.90 -6.28 -21.04
CA SER A 100 2.75 -5.09 -21.17
C SER A 100 3.27 -4.82 -22.60
N ARG A 101 2.59 -5.36 -23.61
CA ARG A 101 3.00 -5.19 -25.02
C ARG A 101 3.13 -3.74 -25.47
N PHE A 102 2.28 -2.86 -24.94
CA PHE A 102 2.28 -1.45 -25.30
C PHE A 102 2.75 -0.60 -24.13
N PRO A 103 3.87 0.16 -24.24
CA PRO A 103 4.39 0.96 -23.13
C PRO A 103 3.40 2.01 -22.61
N PHE A 104 2.53 2.50 -23.48
CA PHE A 104 1.52 3.50 -23.16
C PHE A 104 0.20 2.89 -22.63
N LEU A 105 0.02 1.57 -22.73
CA LEU A 105 -1.18 0.87 -22.24
C LEU A 105 -0.80 -0.54 -21.79
N LYS A 106 -0.62 -0.71 -20.50
CA LYS A 106 -0.47 -2.00 -19.83
C LYS A 106 -1.75 -2.33 -19.09
N VAL A 107 -2.06 -3.61 -18.96
CA VAL A 107 -3.26 -4.09 -18.26
C VAL A 107 -2.84 -5.04 -17.17
N SER A 108 -3.20 -4.75 -15.93
CA SER A 108 -2.97 -5.63 -14.78
C SER A 108 -4.29 -6.13 -14.22
N VAL A 109 -4.35 -7.41 -13.86
CA VAL A 109 -5.53 -8.05 -13.26
C VAL A 109 -5.08 -8.85 -12.05
N GLY A 110 -5.78 -8.72 -10.94
CA GLY A 110 -5.52 -9.40 -9.69
C GLY A 110 -5.64 -8.50 -8.48
N SER A 111 -4.98 -8.88 -7.38
CA SER A 111 -4.90 -8.09 -6.15
C SER A 111 -3.65 -7.22 -6.17
N PHE A 112 -3.82 -5.92 -6.05
CA PHE A 112 -2.76 -4.93 -6.10
C PHE A 112 -3.08 -3.71 -5.25
N LYS A 113 -2.06 -2.88 -5.02
CA LYS A 113 -2.20 -1.62 -4.30
C LYS A 113 -3.01 -0.61 -5.12
N SER A 114 -3.97 0.06 -4.49
CA SER A 114 -4.78 1.12 -5.11
C SER A 114 -3.88 2.23 -5.68
N PRO A 115 -4.08 2.64 -6.94
CA PRO A 115 -3.31 3.72 -7.54
C PRO A 115 -3.82 5.09 -7.07
N PHE A 116 -3.47 5.47 -5.85
CA PHE A 116 -3.88 6.72 -5.23
C PHE A 116 -2.74 7.32 -4.42
N GLY A 117 -2.53 8.65 -4.54
CA GLY A 117 -1.57 9.40 -3.73
C GLY A 117 -0.11 9.00 -3.93
N GLN A 118 0.79 9.81 -3.43
CA GLN A 118 2.24 9.59 -3.54
C GLN A 118 2.73 8.62 -2.46
N GLU A 119 2.40 8.89 -1.21
CA GLU A 119 2.95 8.11 -0.09
C GLU A 119 2.37 6.68 -0.06
N LEU A 120 1.10 6.50 -0.44
CA LEU A 120 0.53 5.17 -0.63
C LEU A 120 1.23 4.43 -1.77
N SER A 121 1.40 5.06 -2.94
CA SER A 121 2.02 4.44 -4.12
C SER A 121 3.49 4.08 -3.88
N THR A 122 4.19 4.80 -3.01
CA THR A 122 5.59 4.51 -2.65
C THR A 122 5.71 3.12 -1.99
N PRO A 123 6.61 2.25 -2.49
CA PRO A 123 6.90 0.96 -1.86
C PRO A 123 7.35 1.14 -0.41
N CYS A 124 6.89 0.26 0.49
CA CYS A 124 7.17 0.41 1.92
C CYS A 124 8.67 0.41 2.26
N HIS A 125 9.48 -0.32 1.49
CA HIS A 125 10.94 -0.33 1.66
C HIS A 125 11.64 0.93 1.12
N SER A 126 10.90 1.81 0.44
CA SER A 126 11.41 3.07 -0.13
C SER A 126 10.89 4.31 0.60
N LEU A 127 10.05 4.14 1.62
CA LEU A 127 9.58 5.26 2.44
C LEU A 127 10.76 5.94 3.14
N TYR A 128 10.75 7.26 3.18
CA TYR A 128 11.79 8.06 3.82
C TYR A 128 11.61 8.17 5.33
N THR A 129 10.37 8.07 5.82
CA THR A 129 10.03 7.85 7.24
C THR A 129 9.60 6.42 7.46
N ILE A 130 9.71 5.90 8.68
CA ILE A 130 9.35 4.52 9.03
C ILE A 130 7.88 4.25 8.70
N ASN A 131 7.00 5.17 9.11
CA ASN A 131 5.57 5.08 8.88
C ASN A 131 5.11 6.04 7.80
N ARG A 132 4.01 5.67 7.12
CA ARG A 132 3.21 6.61 6.32
C ARG A 132 2.51 7.60 7.23
N SER A 133 2.13 8.73 6.66
CA SER A 133 1.28 9.70 7.33
C SER A 133 -0.03 9.06 7.79
N LYS A 134 -0.53 9.48 8.96
CA LYS A 134 -1.77 8.96 9.53
C LYS A 134 -2.93 9.13 8.56
N PHE A 135 -3.12 10.35 8.04
CA PHE A 135 -4.20 10.62 7.10
C PHE A 135 -4.12 9.78 5.82
N VAL A 136 -2.92 9.43 5.35
CA VAL A 136 -2.78 8.56 4.18
C VAL A 136 -3.31 7.17 4.48
N ASN A 137 -2.96 6.59 5.64
CA ASN A 137 -3.49 5.29 6.03
C ASN A 137 -5.02 5.30 6.20
N GLU A 138 -5.57 6.34 6.83
CA GLU A 138 -7.00 6.46 7.10
C GLU A 138 -7.82 6.75 5.83
N LEU A 139 -7.37 7.71 5.01
CA LEU A 139 -8.16 8.20 3.89
C LEU A 139 -7.98 7.40 2.59
N THR A 140 -6.96 6.55 2.49
CA THR A 140 -6.74 5.72 1.29
C THR A 140 -7.27 4.29 1.43
N ALA A 141 -7.79 3.93 2.58
CA ALA A 141 -8.36 2.60 2.80
C ALA A 141 -9.57 2.30 1.88
N PRO A 142 -9.69 1.06 1.38
CA PRO A 142 -8.71 -0.01 1.43
C PRO A 142 -7.50 0.27 0.51
N ASP A 143 -6.29 0.09 1.05
CA ASP A 143 -5.03 0.37 0.35
C ASP A 143 -4.71 -0.66 -0.74
N ARG A 144 -5.31 -1.85 -0.66
CA ARG A 144 -5.21 -2.96 -1.61
C ARG A 144 -6.56 -3.58 -1.85
N ASP A 145 -6.73 -4.08 -3.07
CA ASP A 145 -7.97 -4.73 -3.44
C ASP A 145 -7.81 -5.51 -4.75
N MET A 146 -8.78 -6.33 -5.08
CA MET A 146 -8.84 -7.06 -6.32
C MET A 146 -9.51 -6.23 -7.41
N GLY A 147 -8.96 -6.30 -8.65
CA GLY A 147 -9.53 -5.53 -9.75
C GLY A 147 -8.74 -5.62 -11.05
N LEU A 148 -9.07 -4.69 -11.95
CA LEU A 148 -8.40 -4.45 -13.21
C LEU A 148 -7.79 -3.06 -13.21
N MET A 149 -6.52 -2.92 -13.62
CA MET A 149 -5.83 -1.65 -13.71
C MET A 149 -5.26 -1.44 -15.11
N LEU A 150 -5.48 -0.26 -15.65
CA LEU A 150 -4.83 0.26 -16.86
C LEU A 150 -3.75 1.24 -16.43
N LEU A 151 -2.54 1.09 -16.95
CA LEU A 151 -1.42 1.97 -16.63
C LEU A 151 -0.54 2.23 -17.85
N GLY A 152 0.11 3.36 -17.87
CA GLY A 152 0.99 3.76 -18.96
C GLY A 152 1.89 4.93 -18.61
N GLY A 153 2.90 5.10 -19.43
CA GLY A 153 3.98 6.07 -19.17
C GLY A 153 5.02 5.52 -18.20
N SER A 154 6.00 6.36 -17.89
CA SER A 154 7.12 6.11 -16.97
C SER A 154 7.65 7.44 -16.43
N ASP A 155 8.58 7.40 -15.50
CA ASP A 155 9.22 8.59 -14.92
C ASP A 155 10.00 9.44 -15.96
N THR A 156 10.27 8.86 -17.14
CA THR A 156 10.91 9.56 -18.24
C THR A 156 9.93 10.14 -19.26
N THR A 157 8.64 9.89 -19.10
CA THR A 157 7.58 10.45 -19.95
C THR A 157 6.94 11.67 -19.29
N LEU A 158 6.44 12.61 -20.10
CA LEU A 158 5.76 13.80 -19.57
C LEU A 158 4.55 13.42 -18.72
N PHE A 159 3.83 12.35 -19.08
CA PHE A 159 2.67 11.84 -18.38
C PHE A 159 2.84 10.38 -18.02
N GLN A 160 2.49 10.04 -16.78
CA GLN A 160 2.30 8.68 -16.30
C GLN A 160 0.90 8.59 -15.69
N TYR A 161 0.20 7.49 -15.94
CA TYR A 161 -1.14 7.31 -15.39
C TYR A 161 -1.37 5.87 -14.95
N SER A 162 -2.27 5.72 -14.00
CA SER A 162 -2.86 4.45 -13.60
C SER A 162 -4.32 4.66 -13.22
N VAL A 163 -5.19 3.80 -13.72
CA VAL A 163 -6.64 3.83 -13.46
C VAL A 163 -7.09 2.41 -13.20
N ALA A 164 -7.78 2.18 -12.10
CA ALA A 164 -8.23 0.88 -11.67
C ALA A 164 -9.74 0.83 -11.42
N TYR A 165 -10.34 -0.30 -11.72
CA TYR A 165 -11.69 -0.69 -11.38
C TYR A 165 -11.59 -1.87 -10.41
N MET A 166 -11.98 -1.65 -9.15
CA MET A 166 -11.68 -2.52 -8.02
C MET A 166 -12.96 -2.90 -7.28
N ASN A 167 -12.94 -4.00 -6.54
CA ASN A 167 -14.09 -4.44 -5.76
C ASN A 167 -14.56 -3.39 -4.73
N GLY A 168 -13.64 -2.72 -4.04
CA GLY A 168 -13.96 -1.75 -2.98
C GLY A 168 -14.04 -2.35 -1.58
N THR A 169 -13.97 -3.67 -1.47
CA THR A 169 -14.11 -4.42 -0.20
C THR A 169 -12.80 -4.56 0.57
N GLY A 170 -11.67 -4.47 -0.14
CA GLY A 170 -10.35 -4.56 0.46
C GLY A 170 -9.68 -5.93 0.38
N LEU A 171 -8.52 -6.03 1.01
CA LEU A 171 -7.65 -7.18 0.91
C LEU A 171 -8.25 -8.41 1.60
N LEU A 172 -8.28 -9.55 0.88
CA LEU A 172 -8.77 -10.86 1.36
C LEU A 172 -10.25 -10.88 1.78
N VAL A 173 -11.02 -9.89 1.34
CA VAL A 173 -12.46 -9.84 1.56
C VAL A 173 -13.16 -10.29 0.28
N GLU A 174 -14.08 -11.25 0.41
CA GLU A 174 -14.93 -11.67 -0.71
C GLU A 174 -15.93 -10.55 -1.03
N ASP A 175 -16.06 -10.26 -2.31
CA ASP A 175 -16.98 -9.24 -2.78
C ASP A 175 -18.35 -9.88 -3.03
N ALA A 176 -19.29 -9.56 -2.19
CA ALA A 176 -20.65 -10.10 -2.23
C ALA A 176 -21.65 -9.14 -2.90
N ASP A 177 -21.22 -7.93 -3.25
CA ASP A 177 -22.09 -6.91 -3.84
C ASP A 177 -21.76 -6.61 -5.32
N THR A 178 -22.50 -5.70 -5.93
CA THR A 178 -22.27 -5.27 -7.32
C THR A 178 -21.58 -3.92 -7.42
N TYR A 179 -21.31 -3.27 -6.29
CA TYR A 179 -20.67 -1.97 -6.25
C TYR A 179 -19.17 -2.12 -6.46
N LYS A 180 -18.54 -1.08 -7.00
CA LYS A 180 -17.10 -1.08 -7.29
C LYS A 180 -16.51 0.30 -7.03
N ASP A 181 -15.21 0.32 -6.79
CA ASP A 181 -14.41 1.54 -6.71
C ASP A 181 -13.74 1.83 -8.05
N PHE A 182 -13.80 3.07 -8.45
CA PHE A 182 -13.02 3.61 -9.56
C PHE A 182 -11.93 4.53 -8.99
N VAL A 183 -10.67 4.14 -9.21
CA VAL A 183 -9.49 4.79 -8.60
C VAL A 183 -8.54 5.19 -9.71
N GLY A 184 -7.96 6.38 -9.62
CA GLY A 184 -6.98 6.79 -10.63
C GLY A 184 -5.99 7.82 -10.12
N ARG A 185 -4.82 7.83 -10.75
CA ARG A 185 -3.73 8.76 -10.52
C ARG A 185 -3.08 9.14 -11.85
N VAL A 186 -2.82 10.43 -12.00
CA VAL A 186 -2.06 10.99 -13.13
C VAL A 186 -0.90 11.79 -12.58
N ILE A 187 0.31 11.49 -13.04
CA ILE A 187 1.54 12.18 -12.67
C ILE A 187 2.02 12.93 -13.91
N VAL A 188 2.45 14.16 -13.72
CA VAL A 188 3.04 15.01 -14.75
C VAL A 188 4.47 15.34 -14.36
N HIS A 189 5.41 15.10 -15.28
CA HIS A 189 6.84 15.38 -15.13
C HIS A 189 7.26 16.53 -16.04
N PRO A 190 7.00 17.82 -15.65
CA PRO A 190 7.36 18.97 -16.49
C PRO A 190 8.89 19.13 -16.62
N MET A 191 9.62 18.65 -15.63
CA MET A 191 11.07 18.72 -15.52
C MET A 191 11.61 17.49 -14.79
N ASP A 192 12.82 17.08 -15.04
CA ASP A 192 13.45 15.90 -14.40
C ASP A 192 13.55 16.01 -12.87
N TRP A 193 13.51 17.21 -12.33
CA TRP A 193 13.62 17.51 -10.90
C TRP A 193 12.28 17.87 -10.24
N PHE A 194 11.18 17.92 -11.00
CA PHE A 194 9.86 18.31 -10.50
C PHE A 194 8.75 17.47 -11.12
N GLN A 195 7.91 16.92 -10.26
CA GLN A 195 6.66 16.28 -10.63
C GLN A 195 5.50 16.77 -9.77
N PHE A 196 4.30 16.71 -10.31
CA PHE A 196 3.06 16.85 -9.57
C PHE A 196 2.03 15.85 -10.05
N ALA A 197 1.08 15.48 -9.17
CA ALA A 197 0.07 14.51 -9.50
C ALA A 197 -1.29 14.85 -8.90
N GLY A 198 -2.32 14.31 -9.54
CA GLY A 198 -3.67 14.28 -9.02
C GLY A 198 -4.18 12.86 -8.93
N SER A 199 -4.95 12.58 -7.90
CA SER A 199 -5.55 11.28 -7.64
C SER A 199 -7.03 11.41 -7.30
N PHE A 200 -7.81 10.40 -7.65
CA PHE A 200 -9.22 10.32 -7.27
C PHE A 200 -9.60 8.88 -6.93
N ARG A 201 -10.61 8.75 -6.08
CA ARG A 201 -11.31 7.50 -5.80
C ARG A 201 -12.78 7.81 -5.59
N VAL A 202 -13.63 7.11 -6.30
CA VAL A 202 -15.09 7.17 -6.15
C VAL A 202 -15.62 5.75 -6.13
N GLY A 203 -16.48 5.44 -5.16
CA GLY A 203 -17.01 4.10 -5.02
C GLY A 203 -18.23 4.05 -4.12
N LYS A 204 -18.82 2.85 -4.11
CA LYS A 204 -19.95 2.50 -3.26
C LYS A 204 -19.70 1.13 -2.64
N SER A 205 -20.37 0.85 -1.54
CA SER A 205 -20.44 -0.48 -0.91
C SER A 205 -21.82 -0.69 -0.32
N GLU A 206 -22.17 -1.94 -0.02
CA GLU A 206 -23.36 -2.18 0.82
C GLU A 206 -23.23 -1.41 2.12
N SER A 207 -24.39 -0.96 2.64
CA SER A 207 -24.40 -0.27 3.91
C SER A 207 -23.90 -1.18 5.04
N THR A 208 -23.07 -0.62 5.91
CA THR A 208 -22.60 -1.29 7.13
C THR A 208 -23.77 -1.53 8.11
N ASP A 209 -24.85 -0.74 7.98
CA ASP A 209 -26.08 -0.92 8.72
C ASP A 209 -27.10 -1.75 7.89
N GLU A 210 -27.32 -2.99 8.29
CA GLU A 210 -28.24 -3.92 7.62
C GLU A 210 -29.70 -3.41 7.53
N THR A 211 -30.08 -2.39 8.28
CA THR A 211 -31.41 -1.78 8.26
C THR A 211 -31.55 -0.73 7.17
N VAL A 212 -30.46 -0.30 6.55
CA VAL A 212 -30.40 0.74 5.51
C VAL A 212 -30.21 0.10 4.14
N SER A 213 -31.10 0.39 3.21
CA SER A 213 -31.03 -0.16 1.84
C SER A 213 -30.18 0.68 0.90
N ASP A 214 -29.87 1.92 1.25
CA ASP A 214 -29.05 2.80 0.41
C ASP A 214 -27.56 2.45 0.60
N PRO A 215 -26.77 2.39 -0.48
CA PRO A 215 -25.35 2.06 -0.39
C PRO A 215 -24.55 3.18 0.29
N ASP A 216 -23.51 2.79 1.00
CA ASP A 216 -22.50 3.72 1.48
C ASP A 216 -21.68 4.26 0.31
N GLU A 217 -21.39 5.56 0.28
CA GLU A 217 -20.60 6.21 -0.77
C GLU A 217 -19.27 6.72 -0.22
N ARG A 218 -18.20 6.56 -1.00
CA ARG A 218 -16.89 7.14 -0.70
C ARG A 218 -16.38 7.98 -1.86
N LYS A 219 -15.80 9.13 -1.51
CA LYS A 219 -15.10 10.01 -2.46
C LYS A 219 -13.79 10.46 -1.87
N ARG A 220 -12.73 10.41 -2.66
CA ARG A 220 -11.38 10.85 -2.30
C ARG A 220 -10.80 11.63 -3.45
N PHE A 221 -10.18 12.76 -3.15
CA PHE A 221 -9.39 13.53 -4.11
C PHE A 221 -8.05 13.87 -3.47
N GLY A 222 -6.98 13.61 -4.20
CA GLY A 222 -5.62 13.86 -3.74
C GLY A 222 -4.85 14.71 -4.73
N ALA A 223 -3.94 15.52 -4.21
CA ALA A 223 -2.93 16.23 -4.99
C ALA A 223 -1.59 16.13 -4.29
N ASP A 224 -0.54 15.94 -5.05
CA ASP A 224 0.80 15.83 -4.50
C ASP A 224 1.87 16.38 -5.44
N PHE A 225 3.03 16.67 -4.89
CA PHE A 225 4.19 17.11 -5.66
C PHE A 225 5.49 16.57 -5.06
N GLN A 226 6.52 16.50 -5.90
CA GLN A 226 7.88 16.23 -5.50
C GLN A 226 8.86 17.14 -6.23
N ILE A 227 9.82 17.66 -5.49
CA ILE A 227 10.95 18.41 -5.99
C ILE A 227 12.22 17.71 -5.52
N GLU A 228 13.09 17.34 -6.45
CA GLU A 228 14.37 16.71 -6.14
C GLU A 228 15.51 17.42 -6.90
N LYS A 229 16.33 18.16 -6.15
CA LYS A 229 17.42 18.93 -6.76
C LYS A 229 18.56 19.17 -5.76
N TYR A 230 19.78 19.05 -6.24
CA TYR A 230 21.01 19.32 -5.47
C TYR A 230 21.11 18.53 -4.14
N GLY A 231 20.61 17.29 -4.13
CA GLY A 231 20.57 16.44 -2.95
C GLY A 231 19.40 16.71 -2.00
N PHE A 232 18.65 17.78 -2.21
CA PHE A 232 17.40 18.03 -1.48
C PHE A 232 16.22 17.33 -2.17
N LEU A 233 15.35 16.74 -1.36
CA LEU A 233 14.04 16.27 -1.79
C LEU A 233 12.99 16.92 -0.89
N VAL A 234 11.95 17.48 -1.51
CA VAL A 234 10.76 18.01 -0.85
C VAL A 234 9.55 17.36 -1.48
N GLN A 235 8.67 16.80 -0.65
CA GLN A 235 7.40 16.21 -1.05
C GLN A 235 6.25 16.84 -0.27
N GLY A 236 5.10 16.98 -0.91
CA GLY A 236 3.86 17.36 -0.25
C GLY A 236 2.70 16.58 -0.81
N GLU A 237 1.77 16.19 0.05
CA GLU A 237 0.56 15.47 -0.31
C GLU A 237 -0.64 16.01 0.47
N TYR A 238 -1.76 16.20 -0.22
CA TYR A 238 -3.04 16.59 0.35
C TYR A 238 -4.11 15.61 -0.11
N ILE A 239 -4.97 15.18 0.81
CA ILE A 239 -6.12 14.32 0.53
C ILE A 239 -7.36 14.93 1.17
N TRP A 240 -8.42 15.04 0.38
CA TRP A 240 -9.76 15.33 0.83
C TRP A 240 -10.66 14.11 0.64
N ALA A 241 -11.54 13.87 1.61
CA ALA A 241 -12.41 12.70 1.67
C ALA A 241 -13.84 13.08 2.06
N GLU A 242 -14.82 12.39 1.47
CA GLU A 242 -16.23 12.42 1.88
C GLU A 242 -16.75 10.99 1.90
N ASP A 243 -17.26 10.56 3.05
CA ASP A 243 -18.00 9.33 3.23
C ASP A 243 -19.46 9.65 3.54
N LYS A 244 -20.40 8.97 2.88
CA LYS A 244 -21.83 9.07 3.10
C LYS A 244 -22.42 7.70 3.38
N GLY A 245 -23.36 7.65 4.31
CA GLY A 245 -24.02 6.42 4.73
C GLY A 245 -23.68 6.05 6.16
N SER A 246 -23.36 4.80 6.39
CA SER A 246 -22.99 4.27 7.70
C SER A 246 -21.48 4.34 7.90
N TYR A 247 -21.03 4.98 8.95
CA TYR A 247 -19.60 5.05 9.29
C TYR A 247 -19.40 4.97 10.80
N LEU A 248 -18.23 4.47 11.19
CA LEU A 248 -17.87 4.36 12.60
C LEU A 248 -17.26 5.67 13.09
N VAL A 249 -17.69 6.12 14.27
CA VAL A 249 -17.18 7.30 14.97
C VAL A 249 -16.67 6.88 16.34
N GLY A 250 -15.52 7.40 16.76
CA GLY A 250 -14.90 7.04 18.04
C GLY A 250 -14.03 5.78 17.93
N GLY A 251 -13.86 5.07 19.04
CA GLY A 251 -12.98 3.90 19.14
C GLY A 251 -11.56 4.22 19.61
N GLY A 252 -11.35 5.44 20.13
CA GLY A 252 -10.12 5.80 20.84
C GLY A 252 -10.15 5.38 22.31
N CYS A 253 -9.00 4.98 22.86
CA CYS A 253 -8.76 4.73 24.29
C CYS A 253 -9.82 3.91 25.03
N GLY A 254 -10.33 2.81 24.40
CA GLY A 254 -11.19 1.83 25.12
C GLY A 254 -12.69 2.06 25.02
N GLU A 255 -13.15 2.97 24.19
CA GLU A 255 -14.55 3.08 23.80
C GLU A 255 -14.81 2.28 22.53
N ASP A 256 -15.91 1.57 22.47
CA ASP A 256 -16.36 0.89 21.25
C ASP A 256 -16.78 1.95 20.22
N PRO A 257 -16.39 1.82 18.94
CA PRO A 257 -16.82 2.75 17.91
C PRO A 257 -18.34 2.71 17.73
N GLU A 258 -18.96 3.89 17.64
CA GLU A 258 -20.40 4.04 17.41
C GLU A 258 -20.70 4.11 15.90
N LEU A 259 -21.67 3.33 15.44
CA LEU A 259 -22.15 3.38 14.06
C LEU A 259 -23.11 4.57 13.88
N VAL A 260 -22.74 5.52 13.05
CA VAL A 260 -23.50 6.74 12.79
C VAL A 260 -23.93 6.78 11.32
N GLN A 261 -25.15 7.25 11.07
CA GLN A 261 -25.67 7.52 9.73
C GLN A 261 -25.48 9.00 9.37
N GLY A 262 -24.94 9.28 8.18
CA GLY A 262 -24.82 10.66 7.74
C GLY A 262 -23.77 10.87 6.65
N SER A 263 -23.10 12.02 6.72
CA SER A 263 -21.97 12.37 5.86
C SER A 263 -20.86 12.93 6.72
N VAL A 264 -19.65 12.43 6.55
CA VAL A 264 -18.45 12.96 7.18
C VAL A 264 -17.45 13.38 6.12
N LYS A 265 -16.86 14.54 6.30
CA LYS A 265 -15.76 15.04 5.46
C LYS A 265 -14.49 15.07 6.28
N ARG A 266 -13.41 14.64 5.67
CA ARG A 266 -12.08 14.51 6.29
C ARG A 266 -11.03 15.08 5.37
N GLU A 267 -9.93 15.55 5.94
CA GLU A 267 -8.79 15.99 5.13
C GLU A 267 -7.47 15.76 5.84
N GLY A 268 -6.40 15.68 5.06
CA GLY A 268 -5.06 15.61 5.59
C GLY A 268 -4.04 16.20 4.64
N LEU A 269 -3.00 16.74 5.21
CA LEU A 269 -1.88 17.36 4.51
C LEU A 269 -0.58 16.87 5.12
N SER A 270 0.41 16.57 4.29
CA SER A 270 1.79 16.42 4.74
C SER A 270 2.76 17.24 3.88
N ILE A 271 3.86 17.62 4.50
CA ILE A 271 5.04 18.13 3.84
C ILE A 271 6.28 17.50 4.45
N MET A 272 7.17 17.01 3.62
CA MET A 272 8.41 16.37 4.02
C MET A 272 9.58 16.98 3.27
N ALA A 273 10.70 17.15 3.96
CA ALA A 273 11.96 17.54 3.38
C ALA A 273 13.08 16.62 3.89
N LEU A 274 14.02 16.30 3.01
CA LEU A 274 15.24 15.57 3.34
C LEU A 274 16.43 16.06 2.54
N TYR A 275 17.62 15.68 2.98
CA TYR A 275 18.86 15.97 2.29
C TYR A 275 19.77 14.75 2.20
N ASN A 276 20.21 14.42 0.98
CA ASN A 276 21.15 13.35 0.72
C ASN A 276 22.59 13.83 0.95
N THR A 277 23.18 13.48 2.10
CA THR A 277 24.56 13.83 2.39
C THR A 277 25.55 12.88 1.69
N PRO A 278 26.81 13.32 1.44
CA PRO A 278 27.83 12.44 0.87
C PRO A 278 28.29 11.31 1.83
N TRP A 279 27.83 11.30 3.07
CA TRP A 279 28.22 10.33 4.11
C TRP A 279 27.19 9.20 4.32
N ASN A 280 26.35 8.93 3.32
CA ASN A 280 25.26 7.94 3.41
C ASN A 280 24.24 8.24 4.52
N LEU A 281 24.22 9.46 5.02
CA LEU A 281 23.26 9.94 6.01
C LEU A 281 22.21 10.82 5.30
N GLN A 282 20.96 10.61 5.63
CA GLN A 282 19.83 11.33 5.05
C GLN A 282 18.93 11.84 6.18
N PRO A 283 19.18 13.04 6.73
CA PRO A 283 18.25 13.66 7.67
C PRO A 283 16.91 13.93 7.00
N VAL A 284 15.83 13.74 7.74
CA VAL A 284 14.44 13.91 7.28
C VAL A 284 13.62 14.64 8.33
N ILE A 285 12.76 15.51 7.87
CA ILE A 285 11.70 16.15 8.66
C ILE A 285 10.39 16.05 7.88
N LYS A 286 9.32 15.63 8.55
CA LYS A 286 7.96 15.58 7.98
C LYS A 286 7.01 16.21 8.98
N TYR A 287 6.14 17.07 8.48
CA TYR A 287 4.99 17.59 9.21
C TYR A 287 3.73 17.08 8.55
N GLU A 288 2.77 16.65 9.34
CA GLU A 288 1.45 16.25 8.89
C GLU A 288 0.35 16.81 9.78
N ASN A 289 -0.79 17.05 9.15
CA ASN A 289 -2.01 17.48 9.77
C ASN A 289 -3.13 16.57 9.30
N TYR A 290 -3.99 16.14 10.20
CA TYR A 290 -5.15 15.32 9.91
C TYR A 290 -6.37 15.85 10.65
N ASN A 291 -7.46 16.07 9.92
CA ASN A 291 -8.77 16.42 10.46
C ASN A 291 -9.76 15.31 10.09
N ASP A 292 -10.23 14.55 11.04
CA ASP A 292 -11.12 13.43 10.85
C ASP A 292 -12.60 13.84 10.69
N ASN A 293 -12.93 15.12 10.92
CA ASN A 293 -14.27 15.68 10.68
C ASN A 293 -14.23 17.20 10.51
N ILE A 294 -14.19 17.65 9.25
CA ILE A 294 -14.11 19.09 8.90
C ILE A 294 -15.37 19.88 9.32
N ASP A 295 -16.52 19.21 9.32
CA ASP A 295 -17.82 19.84 9.62
C ASP A 295 -18.05 19.98 11.14
N PHE A 296 -17.16 19.44 11.97
CA PHE A 296 -17.25 19.55 13.43
C PHE A 296 -16.80 20.95 13.90
N ALA A 297 -17.72 21.67 14.54
CA ALA A 297 -17.45 23.01 15.03
C ALA A 297 -16.46 22.98 16.21
N GLY A 298 -15.25 23.56 16.03
CA GLY A 298 -14.29 23.72 17.10
C GLY A 298 -12.89 23.18 16.84
N ASN A 299 -12.65 22.54 15.69
CA ASN A 299 -11.36 21.95 15.31
C ASN A 299 -10.80 20.93 16.33
N ASN A 300 -11.64 20.38 17.19
CA ASN A 300 -11.23 19.48 18.27
C ASN A 300 -10.69 18.13 17.77
N ASN A 301 -10.85 17.82 16.48
CA ASN A 301 -10.46 16.56 15.85
C ASN A 301 -9.19 16.71 15.00
N MET A 302 -8.44 17.79 15.18
CA MET A 302 -7.25 18.05 14.40
C MET A 302 -6.02 17.53 15.13
N GLU A 303 -5.27 16.66 14.47
CA GLU A 303 -3.99 16.14 14.94
C GLU A 303 -2.86 16.72 14.10
N HIS A 304 -1.75 17.03 14.76
CA HIS A 304 -0.51 17.49 14.15
C HIS A 304 0.61 16.53 14.53
N ILE A 305 1.28 15.94 13.55
CA ILE A 305 2.42 15.06 13.82
C ILE A 305 3.65 15.63 13.14
N THR A 306 4.71 15.83 13.92
CA THR A 306 6.02 16.22 13.40
C THR A 306 6.98 15.07 13.56
N THR A 307 7.45 14.51 12.46
CA THR A 307 8.47 13.46 12.46
C THR A 307 9.84 14.07 12.17
N ILE A 308 10.79 13.85 13.05
CA ILE A 308 12.20 14.23 12.85
C ILE A 308 13.02 12.96 12.90
N GLY A 309 13.93 12.79 11.97
CA GLY A 309 14.74 11.58 11.95
C GLY A 309 15.87 11.59 10.93
N PHE A 310 16.42 10.42 10.74
CA PHE A 310 17.42 10.20 9.70
C PHE A 310 17.40 8.75 9.21
N ASN A 311 17.88 8.57 7.99
CA ASN A 311 18.24 7.29 7.40
C ASN A 311 19.76 7.23 7.29
N TYR A 312 20.36 6.09 7.67
CA TYR A 312 21.76 5.81 7.43
C TYR A 312 21.90 4.55 6.57
N PHE A 313 22.51 4.69 5.40
CA PHE A 313 22.67 3.61 4.44
C PHE A 313 24.03 2.94 4.62
N PHE A 314 24.04 1.71 5.13
CA PHE A 314 25.26 0.88 5.19
C PHE A 314 25.71 0.49 3.77
N ASN A 315 24.73 0.21 2.91
CA ASN A 315 24.87 -0.08 1.49
C ASN A 315 23.49 0.08 0.81
N GLU A 316 23.38 -0.24 -0.46
CA GLU A 316 22.13 -0.15 -1.24
C GLU A 316 21.01 -1.07 -0.78
N TRP A 317 21.33 -2.11 0.02
CA TRP A 317 20.38 -3.12 0.50
C TRP A 317 19.98 -2.96 1.97
N THR A 318 20.83 -2.27 2.75
CA THR A 318 20.70 -2.20 4.22
C THR A 318 20.72 -0.77 4.71
N ARG A 319 19.70 -0.38 5.47
CA ARG A 319 19.62 0.94 6.11
C ARG A 319 19.11 0.86 7.55
N LEU A 320 19.58 1.78 8.36
CA LEU A 320 19.03 2.12 9.67
C LEU A 320 18.18 3.37 9.52
N GLN A 321 16.97 3.35 10.07
CA GLN A 321 16.09 4.52 10.18
C GLN A 321 15.83 4.80 11.64
N VAL A 322 15.89 6.07 12.02
CA VAL A 322 15.52 6.54 13.35
C VAL A 322 14.54 7.69 13.18
N ASN A 323 13.36 7.58 13.77
CA ASN A 323 12.33 8.61 13.75
C ASN A 323 11.85 8.89 15.18
N TYR A 324 11.65 10.16 15.47
CA TYR A 324 10.89 10.63 16.61
C TYR A 324 9.64 11.32 16.08
N GLU A 325 8.48 10.85 16.48
CA GLU A 325 7.18 11.45 16.18
C GLU A 325 6.71 12.23 17.40
N TYR A 326 6.66 13.54 17.25
CA TYR A 326 5.99 14.45 18.17
C TYR A 326 4.55 14.60 17.70
N LYS A 327 3.62 14.23 18.55
CA LYS A 327 2.18 14.28 18.28
C LYS A 327 1.55 15.36 19.16
N ALA A 328 0.74 16.19 18.55
CA ALA A 328 0.05 17.28 19.23
C ALA A 328 -1.42 17.30 18.80
N GLU A 329 -2.30 17.22 19.74
CA GLU A 329 -3.74 17.34 19.57
C GLU A 329 -4.19 18.77 19.90
N TRP A 330 -5.08 19.32 19.08
CA TRP A 330 -5.53 20.71 19.21
C TRP A 330 -6.30 20.99 20.52
N ALA A 331 -7.13 20.03 20.97
CA ALA A 331 -8.06 20.29 22.07
C ALA A 331 -7.63 19.67 23.40
N ASN A 332 -7.16 18.45 23.38
CA ASN A 332 -6.74 17.71 24.57
C ASN A 332 -5.40 17.05 24.25
N GLU A 333 -4.32 17.71 24.65
CA GLU A 333 -2.97 17.16 24.50
C GLU A 333 -2.85 15.86 25.28
N VAL A 334 -2.35 14.82 24.65
CA VAL A 334 -2.11 13.50 25.23
C VAL A 334 -0.66 13.12 25.03
N ASP A 335 0.01 12.67 26.10
CA ASP A 335 1.36 12.13 25.97
C ASP A 335 1.31 10.83 25.16
N ASN A 336 1.71 10.88 23.86
CA ASN A 336 1.68 9.77 22.93
C ASN A 336 2.83 9.82 21.89
N ASP A 337 3.88 10.56 22.19
CA ASP A 337 5.09 10.64 21.37
C ASP A 337 5.74 9.28 21.18
N MET A 338 6.42 9.09 20.06
CA MET A 338 7.08 7.81 19.74
C MET A 338 8.52 8.00 19.25
N LEU A 339 9.43 7.21 19.80
CA LEU A 339 10.76 6.99 19.24
C LEU A 339 10.78 5.61 18.55
N MET A 340 11.13 5.59 17.29
CA MET A 340 11.21 4.37 16.48
C MET A 340 12.61 4.20 15.90
N VAL A 341 13.14 2.98 16.01
CA VAL A 341 14.42 2.59 15.42
C VAL A 341 14.21 1.34 14.59
N GLN A 342 14.47 1.41 13.28
CA GLN A 342 14.23 0.33 12.35
C GLN A 342 15.50 -0.02 11.57
N LEU A 343 15.87 -1.30 11.60
CA LEU A 343 16.86 -1.85 10.68
C LEU A 343 16.16 -2.56 9.53
N GLN A 344 16.43 -2.10 8.31
CA GLN A 344 15.88 -2.68 7.09
C GLN A 344 16.97 -3.37 6.29
N VAL A 345 16.65 -4.58 5.81
CA VAL A 345 17.41 -5.28 4.77
C VAL A 345 16.47 -5.63 3.63
N ARG A 346 16.87 -5.39 2.39
CA ARG A 346 16.16 -5.85 1.17
C ARG A 346 17.04 -6.81 0.37
N PHE A 347 16.44 -7.69 -0.38
CA PHE A 347 17.12 -8.70 -1.21
C PHE A 347 16.31 -9.02 -2.47
#